data_5c56b1bf2042dd896ca415fab4615089
#
_entry.id   5c56b1bf2042dd896ca415fab4615089
#
_cell.length_a   1.000
_cell.length_b   1.000
_cell.length_c   1.000
_cell.angle_alpha   90.00
_cell.angle_beta   90.00
_cell.angle_gamma   90.00
#
_symmetry.space_group_name_H-M   'P 1'
#
loop_
_entity.id
_entity.type
_entity.pdbx_description
1 polymer ?
#
loop_
_entity_poly.entity_id
_entity_poly.type
_entity_poly.pdbx_seq_one_letter_code
_entity_poly.pdbx_strand_id
1 'polypeptide(L)'
;QLIVMTVNGLIQGCLPIMRFNYRAKKEARLWQTYKIGTLFATIMMFVGTFLVMCFPGEILSLFSASQEMHLLGITAMRIMSLGFVFSGLSTMIATYKQATDKVVPSIIIQLCRQGVLLIPLMWLLNHTLQIIGIWIAFPITELLVCVFACLLMQKERKNIHTTK
;
A
#
# COMPACT_ATOMS: atom_id res chain seq x y z
N GLN A 1 -4.51 10.80 4.85
CA GLN A 1 -3.40 11.10 3.91
C GLN A 1 -2.05 11.24 4.60
N LEU A 2 -1.95 11.83 5.81
CA LEU A 2 -0.69 12.04 6.52
C LEU A 2 0.16 10.77 6.67
N ILE A 3 -0.45 9.66 7.10
CA ILE A 3 0.24 8.37 7.29
C ILE A 3 0.81 7.87 5.95
N VAL A 4 0.00 7.94 4.89
CA VAL A 4 0.42 7.52 3.55
C VAL A 4 1.54 8.42 3.01
N MET A 5 1.50 9.72 3.27
CA MET A 5 2.56 10.66 2.88
C MET A 5 3.88 10.36 3.56
N THR A 6 3.85 10.00 4.86
CA THR A 6 5.07 9.64 5.59
C THR A 6 5.74 8.39 5.01
N VAL A 7 4.94 7.38 4.67
CA VAL A 7 5.47 6.16 4.04
C VAL A 7 5.95 6.43 2.60
N ASN A 8 5.28 7.32 1.86
CA ASN A 8 5.78 7.74 0.55
C ASN A 8 7.14 8.45 0.65
N GLY A 9 7.38 9.25 1.69
CA GLY A 9 8.70 9.83 1.96
C GLY A 9 9.78 8.76 2.16
N LEU A 10 9.51 7.74 2.95
CA LEU A 10 10.41 6.58 3.12
C LEU A 10 10.70 5.89 1.79
N ILE A 11 9.67 5.66 0.98
CA ILE A 11 9.77 4.99 -0.32
C ILE A 11 10.63 5.81 -1.29
N GLN A 12 10.44 7.13 -1.32
CA GLN A 12 11.23 8.03 -2.15
C GLN A 12 12.72 8.01 -1.75
N GLY A 13 13.03 7.83 -0.48
CA GLY A 13 14.41 7.62 -0.01
C GLY A 13 14.98 6.26 -0.39
N CYS A 14 14.19 5.19 -0.32
CA CYS A 14 14.62 3.84 -0.67
C CYS A 14 14.88 3.64 -2.17
N LEU A 15 14.09 4.28 -3.03
CA LEU A 15 14.14 4.10 -4.48
C LEU A 15 15.53 4.40 -5.09
N PRO A 16 16.17 5.56 -4.84
CA PRO A 16 17.50 5.85 -5.41
C PRO A 16 18.57 4.90 -4.88
N ILE A 17 18.51 4.49 -3.60
CA ILE A 17 19.46 3.55 -3.01
C ILE A 17 19.33 2.18 -3.69
N MET A 18 18.10 1.71 -3.90
CA MET A 18 17.85 0.44 -4.60
C MET A 18 18.33 0.51 -6.06
N ARG A 19 18.05 1.61 -6.79
CA ARG A 19 18.51 1.81 -8.17
C ARG A 19 20.04 1.81 -8.28
N PHE A 20 20.72 2.51 -7.37
CA PHE A 20 22.18 2.55 -7.34
C PHE A 20 22.78 1.15 -7.14
N ASN A 21 22.27 0.40 -6.15
CA ASN A 21 22.76 -0.96 -5.87
C ASN A 21 22.45 -1.94 -7.01
N TYR A 22 21.31 -1.79 -7.68
CA TYR A 22 20.94 -2.58 -8.85
C TYR A 22 21.91 -2.36 -10.01
N ARG A 23 22.18 -1.10 -10.37
CA ARG A 23 23.13 -0.75 -11.45
C ARG A 23 24.57 -1.14 -11.11
N ALA A 24 24.94 -1.08 -9.84
CA ALA A 24 26.25 -1.54 -9.35
C ALA A 24 26.36 -3.07 -9.25
N LYS A 25 25.32 -3.84 -9.67
CA LYS A 25 25.22 -5.31 -9.57
C LYS A 25 25.45 -5.86 -8.15
N LYS A 26 25.13 -5.05 -7.11
CA LYS A 26 25.23 -5.41 -5.69
C LYS A 26 23.90 -5.98 -5.19
N GLU A 27 23.53 -7.16 -5.67
CA GLU A 27 22.22 -7.78 -5.38
C GLU A 27 21.94 -7.95 -3.88
N ALA A 28 22.96 -8.33 -3.08
CA ALA A 28 22.80 -8.49 -1.64
C ALA A 28 22.39 -7.16 -0.95
N ARG A 29 23.00 -6.04 -1.34
CA ARG A 29 22.68 -4.72 -0.79
C ARG A 29 21.31 -4.22 -1.28
N LEU A 30 20.96 -4.47 -2.55
CA LEU A 30 19.65 -4.18 -3.10
C LEU A 30 18.57 -4.89 -2.28
N TRP A 31 18.73 -6.18 -2.04
CA TRP A 31 17.79 -7.01 -1.28
C TRP A 31 17.70 -6.59 0.19
N GLN A 32 18.82 -6.22 0.80
CA GLN A 32 18.87 -5.70 2.15
C GLN A 32 18.09 -4.37 2.27
N THR A 33 18.31 -3.43 1.35
CA THR A 33 17.58 -2.16 1.31
C THR A 33 16.08 -2.40 1.15
N TYR A 34 15.67 -3.31 0.27
CA TYR A 34 14.27 -3.68 0.10
C TYR A 34 13.66 -4.25 1.39
N LYS A 35 14.33 -5.19 2.06
CA LYS A 35 13.84 -5.80 3.30
C LYS A 35 13.68 -4.75 4.41
N ILE A 36 14.71 -3.94 4.62
CA ILE A 36 14.70 -2.90 5.65
C ILE A 36 13.60 -1.87 5.35
N GLY A 37 13.52 -1.38 4.12
CA GLY A 37 12.47 -0.46 3.69
C GLY A 37 11.06 -1.02 3.87
N THR A 38 10.86 -2.30 3.52
CA THR A 38 9.57 -2.99 3.72
C THR A 38 9.23 -3.13 5.19
N LEU A 39 10.19 -3.47 6.05
CA LEU A 39 9.99 -3.58 7.49
C LEU A 39 9.55 -2.23 8.08
N PHE A 40 10.28 -1.15 7.77
CA PHE A 40 9.93 0.20 8.25
C PHE A 40 8.57 0.65 7.72
N ALA A 41 8.28 0.46 6.43
CA ALA A 41 6.98 0.79 5.85
C ALA A 41 5.84 0.02 6.54
N THR A 42 6.03 -1.27 6.81
CA THR A 42 5.03 -2.09 7.50
C THR A 42 4.81 -1.62 8.94
N ILE A 43 5.88 -1.33 9.69
CA ILE A 43 5.77 -0.80 11.06
C ILE A 43 5.04 0.54 11.05
N MET A 44 5.40 1.46 10.18
CA MET A 44 4.75 2.77 10.07
C MET A 44 3.27 2.64 9.73
N MET A 45 2.92 1.76 8.79
CA MET A 45 1.52 1.52 8.42
C MET A 45 0.74 0.83 9.55
N PHE A 46 1.39 -0.08 10.29
CA PHE A 46 0.77 -0.73 11.45
C PHE A 46 0.50 0.28 12.58
N VAL A 47 1.48 1.13 12.90
CA VAL A 47 1.29 2.22 13.86
C VAL A 47 0.21 3.19 13.41
N GLY A 48 0.18 3.54 12.12
CA GLY A 48 -0.87 4.37 11.55
C GLY A 48 -2.26 3.76 11.66
N THR A 49 -2.38 2.45 11.38
CA THR A 49 -3.63 1.70 11.55
C THR A 49 -4.06 1.71 13.02
N PHE A 50 -3.13 1.46 13.94
CA PHE A 50 -3.39 1.45 15.37
C PHE A 50 -3.90 2.82 15.87
N LEU A 51 -3.24 3.91 15.46
CA LEU A 51 -3.65 5.27 15.82
C LEU A 51 -5.05 5.59 15.31
N VAL A 52 -5.36 5.25 14.05
CA VAL A 52 -6.69 5.48 13.46
C VAL A 52 -7.76 4.61 14.10
N MET A 53 -7.42 3.41 14.55
CA MET A 53 -8.34 2.52 15.27
C MET A 53 -8.66 3.02 16.67
N CYS A 54 -7.63 3.47 17.41
CA CYS A 54 -7.76 3.90 18.80
C CYS A 54 -8.34 5.32 18.94
N PHE A 55 -7.92 6.24 18.08
CA PHE A 55 -8.19 7.68 18.20
C PHE A 55 -8.88 8.29 16.97
N PRO A 56 -9.90 7.65 16.37
CA PRO A 56 -10.54 8.19 15.17
C PRO A 56 -11.30 9.48 15.43
N GLY A 57 -11.90 9.63 16.62
CA GLY A 57 -12.64 10.81 17.02
C GLY A 57 -11.76 12.05 17.18
N GLU A 58 -10.63 11.90 17.85
CA GLU A 58 -9.65 12.96 18.05
C GLU A 58 -9.06 13.42 16.70
N ILE A 59 -8.78 12.47 15.82
CA ILE A 59 -8.28 12.79 14.47
C ILE A 59 -9.33 13.57 13.68
N LEU A 60 -10.61 13.18 13.74
CA LEU A 60 -11.70 13.88 13.05
C LEU A 60 -11.97 15.26 13.63
N SER A 61 -11.83 15.44 14.94
CA SER A 61 -12.05 16.73 15.59
C SER A 61 -11.07 17.81 15.11
N LEU A 62 -9.85 17.42 14.71
CA LEU A 62 -8.86 18.32 14.10
C LEU A 62 -9.34 18.92 12.75
N PHE A 63 -10.29 18.26 12.09
CA PHE A 63 -10.82 18.70 10.80
C PHE A 63 -12.17 19.41 10.90
N SER A 64 -12.61 19.79 12.12
CA SER A 64 -13.87 20.55 12.38
C SER A 64 -15.11 19.90 11.73
N ALA A 65 -15.21 18.58 11.77
CA ALA A 65 -16.32 17.83 11.20
C ALA A 65 -17.63 18.10 11.96
N SER A 66 -18.75 18.22 11.23
CA SER A 66 -20.08 18.29 11.84
C SER A 66 -20.43 17.00 12.59
N GLN A 67 -21.37 17.02 13.55
CA GLN A 67 -21.70 15.82 14.35
C GLN A 67 -22.13 14.63 13.49
N GLU A 68 -22.86 14.82 12.42
CA GLU A 68 -23.26 13.74 11.49
C GLU A 68 -22.05 13.18 10.72
N MET A 69 -21.16 14.05 10.24
CA MET A 69 -19.90 13.63 9.62
C MET A 69 -18.98 12.91 10.59
N HIS A 70 -19.06 13.19 11.89
CA HIS A 70 -18.21 12.58 12.91
C HIS A 70 -18.51 11.08 13.05
N LEU A 71 -19.78 10.67 13.15
CA LEU A 71 -20.16 9.25 13.28
C LEU A 71 -19.83 8.43 12.03
N LEU A 72 -20.18 8.95 10.85
CA LEU A 72 -19.87 8.30 9.58
C LEU A 72 -18.37 8.23 9.33
N GLY A 73 -17.66 9.30 9.64
CA GLY A 73 -16.21 9.41 9.47
C GLY A 73 -15.42 8.43 10.34
N ILE A 74 -15.82 8.21 11.61
CA ILE A 74 -15.18 7.22 12.50
C ILE A 74 -15.27 5.84 11.89
N THR A 75 -16.45 5.43 11.44
CA THR A 75 -16.66 4.11 10.84
C THR A 75 -15.85 3.95 9.55
N ALA A 76 -15.89 4.96 8.67
CA ALA A 76 -15.11 4.98 7.44
C ALA A 76 -13.60 4.85 7.70
N MET A 77 -13.06 5.64 8.63
CA MET A 77 -11.64 5.64 8.99
C MET A 77 -11.19 4.28 9.53
N ARG A 78 -11.97 3.66 10.41
CA ARG A 78 -11.67 2.33 10.95
C ARG A 78 -11.63 1.26 9.86
N ILE A 79 -12.63 1.22 8.99
CA ILE A 79 -12.71 0.25 7.89
C ILE A 79 -11.54 0.46 6.92
N MET A 80 -11.31 1.69 6.47
CA MET A 80 -10.27 1.99 5.48
C MET A 80 -8.85 1.76 6.01
N SER A 81 -8.61 1.97 7.32
CA SER A 81 -7.30 1.77 7.94
C SER A 81 -6.81 0.32 7.90
N LEU A 82 -7.73 -0.66 7.82
CA LEU A 82 -7.37 -2.08 7.66
C LEU A 82 -6.57 -2.36 6.39
N GLY A 83 -6.73 -1.53 5.36
CA GLY A 83 -5.97 -1.62 4.11
C GLY A 83 -4.53 -1.09 4.19
N PHE A 84 -4.19 -0.28 5.18
CA PHE A 84 -2.91 0.45 5.20
C PHE A 84 -1.68 -0.47 5.18
N VAL A 85 -1.69 -1.56 5.94
CA VAL A 85 -0.57 -2.51 6.00
C VAL A 85 -0.34 -3.16 4.63
N PHE A 86 -1.41 -3.59 3.96
CA PHE A 86 -1.33 -4.18 2.61
C PHE A 86 -0.87 -3.16 1.57
N SER A 87 -1.30 -1.91 1.73
CA SER A 87 -0.86 -0.77 0.92
C SER A 87 0.65 -0.54 1.01
N GLY A 88 1.21 -0.55 2.21
CA GLY A 88 2.65 -0.40 2.42
C GLY A 88 3.46 -1.50 1.73
N LEU A 89 3.03 -2.75 1.88
CA LEU A 89 3.68 -3.92 1.26
C LEU A 89 3.63 -3.85 -0.28
N SER A 90 2.45 -3.63 -0.86
CA SER A 90 2.27 -3.56 -2.32
C SER A 90 3.08 -2.40 -2.94
N THR A 91 3.15 -1.26 -2.26
CA THR A 91 3.91 -0.10 -2.73
C THR A 91 5.40 -0.36 -2.68
N MET A 92 5.93 -1.03 -1.64
CA MET A 92 7.35 -1.41 -1.58
C MET A 92 7.72 -2.41 -2.67
N ILE A 93 6.85 -3.37 -3.01
CA ILE A 93 7.05 -4.28 -4.14
C ILE A 93 7.07 -3.51 -5.47
N ALA A 94 6.13 -2.59 -5.68
CA ALA A 94 6.10 -1.75 -6.87
C ALA A 94 7.38 -0.90 -6.99
N THR A 95 7.88 -0.35 -5.88
CA THR A 95 9.12 0.43 -5.82
C THR A 95 10.35 -0.43 -6.15
N TYR A 96 10.40 -1.66 -5.63
CA TYR A 96 11.45 -2.61 -5.99
C TYR A 96 11.46 -2.91 -7.50
N LYS A 97 10.28 -3.15 -8.10
CA LYS A 97 10.14 -3.34 -9.55
C LYS A 97 10.62 -2.13 -10.33
N GLN A 98 10.26 -0.93 -9.89
CA GLN A 98 10.70 0.32 -10.50
C GLN A 98 12.22 0.53 -10.37
N ALA A 99 12.81 0.14 -9.25
CA ALA A 99 14.25 0.23 -9.00
C ALA A 99 15.08 -0.74 -9.87
N THR A 100 14.48 -1.88 -10.25
CA THR A 100 15.10 -2.92 -11.10
C THR A 100 14.76 -2.78 -12.58
N ASP A 101 14.44 -1.56 -13.03
CA ASP A 101 14.08 -1.20 -14.40
C ASP A 101 12.86 -1.96 -14.97
N LYS A 102 12.09 -2.64 -14.11
CA LYS A 102 10.83 -3.32 -14.46
C LYS A 102 9.65 -2.36 -14.24
N VAL A 103 9.61 -1.32 -15.04
CA VAL A 103 8.64 -0.21 -14.86
C VAL A 103 7.20 -0.69 -15.14
N VAL A 104 6.99 -1.53 -16.15
CA VAL A 104 5.65 -2.00 -16.54
C VAL A 104 4.91 -2.73 -15.42
N PRO A 105 5.48 -3.75 -14.74
CA PRO A 105 4.85 -4.38 -13.58
C PRO A 105 4.56 -3.40 -12.44
N SER A 106 5.44 -2.40 -12.21
CA SER A 106 5.20 -1.36 -11.20
C SER A 106 3.98 -0.51 -11.53
N ILE A 107 3.84 -0.09 -12.79
CA ILE A 107 2.68 0.69 -13.26
C ILE A 107 1.40 -0.13 -13.14
N ILE A 108 1.43 -1.41 -13.53
CA ILE A 108 0.26 -2.30 -13.44
C ILE A 108 -0.22 -2.42 -11.99
N ILE A 109 0.68 -2.62 -11.02
CA ILE A 109 0.34 -2.67 -9.59
C ILE A 109 -0.35 -1.37 -9.16
N GLN A 110 0.18 -0.21 -9.56
CA GLN A 110 -0.37 1.10 -9.22
C GLN A 110 -1.74 1.36 -9.87
N LEU A 111 -1.91 1.01 -11.15
CA LEU A 111 -3.17 1.16 -11.87
C LEU A 111 -4.25 0.23 -11.31
N CYS A 112 -3.90 -1.03 -11.01
CA CYS A 112 -4.82 -1.97 -10.37
C CYS A 112 -5.33 -1.42 -9.02
N ARG A 113 -4.44 -0.82 -8.24
CA ARG A 113 -4.75 -0.27 -6.94
C ARG A 113 -5.70 0.93 -7.02
N GLN A 114 -5.45 1.89 -7.92
CA GLN A 114 -6.16 3.17 -7.94
C GLN A 114 -7.40 3.21 -8.85
N GLY A 115 -7.47 2.34 -9.84
CA GLY A 115 -8.54 2.40 -10.84
C GLY A 115 -9.15 1.05 -11.18
N VAL A 116 -8.34 0.15 -11.73
CA VAL A 116 -8.83 -1.08 -12.37
C VAL A 116 -9.58 -2.01 -11.40
N LEU A 117 -9.14 -2.12 -10.17
CA LEU A 117 -9.80 -2.95 -9.15
C LEU A 117 -10.71 -2.11 -8.24
N LEU A 118 -10.27 -0.92 -7.84
CA LEU A 118 -11.02 -0.10 -6.89
C LEU A 118 -12.37 0.33 -7.45
N ILE A 119 -12.42 0.88 -8.66
CA ILE A 119 -13.66 1.43 -9.23
C ILE A 119 -14.75 0.36 -9.43
N PRO A 120 -14.46 -0.79 -10.08
CA PRO A 120 -15.47 -1.84 -10.23
C PRO A 120 -15.93 -2.41 -8.87
N LEU A 121 -14.98 -2.56 -7.92
CA LEU A 121 -15.30 -3.08 -6.60
C LEU A 121 -16.17 -2.12 -5.79
N MET A 122 -15.88 -0.81 -5.86
CA MET A 122 -16.74 0.22 -5.25
C MET A 122 -18.14 0.21 -5.87
N TRP A 123 -18.25 0.10 -7.18
CA TRP A 123 -19.55 0.05 -7.86
C TRP A 123 -20.34 -1.20 -7.45
N LEU A 124 -19.71 -2.35 -7.42
CA LEU A 124 -20.33 -3.63 -7.04
C LEU A 124 -20.80 -3.62 -5.58
N LEU A 125 -19.93 -3.21 -4.65
CA LEU A 125 -20.24 -3.20 -3.23
C LEU A 125 -21.21 -2.07 -2.84
N ASN A 126 -21.21 -0.95 -3.55
CA ASN A 126 -22.20 0.10 -3.34
C ASN A 126 -23.62 -0.39 -3.66
N HIS A 127 -23.78 -1.25 -4.65
CA HIS A 127 -25.10 -1.80 -5.03
C HIS A 127 -25.69 -2.71 -3.93
N THR A 128 -24.83 -3.37 -3.14
CA THR A 128 -25.26 -4.33 -2.09
C THR A 128 -25.25 -3.71 -0.68
N LEU A 129 -24.23 -2.92 -0.36
CA LEU A 129 -23.96 -2.42 1.00
C LEU A 129 -24.05 -0.89 1.09
N GLN A 130 -24.45 -0.22 0.02
CA GLN A 130 -24.53 1.25 -0.05
C GLN A 130 -23.17 1.90 0.33
N ILE A 131 -23.21 2.98 1.11
CA ILE A 131 -22.02 3.77 1.46
C ILE A 131 -20.95 2.97 2.22
N ILE A 132 -21.34 1.99 3.01
CA ILE A 132 -20.41 1.08 3.73
C ILE A 132 -19.64 0.21 2.74
N GLY A 133 -20.29 -0.21 1.66
CA GLY A 133 -19.64 -0.97 0.59
C GLY A 133 -18.48 -0.23 -0.07
N ILE A 134 -18.64 1.09 -0.22
CA ILE A 134 -17.56 1.94 -0.75
C ILE A 134 -16.34 1.91 0.18
N TRP A 135 -16.53 2.00 1.49
CA TRP A 135 -15.41 1.97 2.45
C TRP A 135 -14.73 0.62 2.52
N ILE A 136 -15.49 -0.48 2.44
CA ILE A 136 -14.97 -1.86 2.44
C ILE A 136 -14.21 -2.15 1.14
N ALA A 137 -14.54 -1.51 0.02
CA ALA A 137 -13.83 -1.68 -1.24
C ALA A 137 -12.33 -1.35 -1.11
N PHE A 138 -11.95 -0.36 -0.28
CA PHE A 138 -10.56 0.03 -0.10
C PHE A 138 -9.68 -1.09 0.48
N PRO A 139 -9.94 -1.64 1.68
CA PRO A 139 -9.11 -2.70 2.25
C PRO A 139 -9.13 -3.98 1.40
N ILE A 140 -10.25 -4.31 0.75
CA ILE A 140 -10.30 -5.47 -0.15
C ILE A 140 -9.40 -5.24 -1.37
N THR A 141 -9.47 -4.07 -2.00
CA THR A 141 -8.59 -3.73 -3.13
C THR A 141 -7.12 -3.80 -2.73
N GLU A 142 -6.75 -3.23 -1.58
CA GLU A 142 -5.36 -3.26 -1.09
C GLU A 142 -4.88 -4.69 -0.83
N LEU A 143 -5.73 -5.54 -0.27
CA LEU A 143 -5.43 -6.96 -0.07
C LEU A 143 -5.20 -7.68 -1.41
N LEU A 144 -6.12 -7.52 -2.38
CA LEU A 144 -6.01 -8.15 -3.70
C LEU A 144 -4.75 -7.69 -4.44
N VAL A 145 -4.46 -6.39 -4.41
CA VAL A 145 -3.25 -5.83 -5.03
C VAL A 145 -1.98 -6.33 -4.32
N CYS A 146 -2.01 -6.45 -3.01
CA CYS A 146 -0.88 -7.00 -2.24
C CYS A 146 -0.61 -8.46 -2.63
N VAL A 147 -1.64 -9.30 -2.70
CA VAL A 147 -1.52 -10.69 -3.16
C VAL A 147 -0.96 -10.74 -4.60
N PHE A 148 -1.51 -9.95 -5.50
CA PHE A 148 -1.04 -9.87 -6.88
C PHE A 148 0.44 -9.44 -6.97
N ALA A 149 0.84 -8.42 -6.23
CA ALA A 149 2.22 -7.95 -6.17
C ALA A 149 3.17 -9.02 -5.62
N CYS A 150 2.76 -9.75 -4.57
CA CYS A 150 3.52 -10.86 -4.00
C CYS A 150 3.71 -12.01 -5.01
N LEU A 151 2.68 -12.36 -5.76
CA LEU A 151 2.78 -13.38 -6.81
C LEU A 151 3.75 -12.98 -7.93
N LEU A 152 3.71 -11.72 -8.35
CA LEU A 152 4.69 -11.18 -9.31
C LEU A 152 6.13 -11.23 -8.78
N MET A 153 6.32 -10.99 -7.48
CA MET A 153 7.63 -11.06 -6.85
C MET A 153 8.16 -12.51 -6.75
N GLN A 154 7.29 -13.46 -6.39
CA GLN A 154 7.64 -14.88 -6.29
C GLN A 154 8.02 -15.48 -7.65
N LYS A 155 7.26 -15.16 -8.71
CA LYS A 155 7.56 -15.61 -10.07
C LYS A 155 8.96 -15.19 -10.52
N GLU A 156 9.37 -14.00 -10.15
CA GLU A 156 10.67 -13.47 -10.49
C GLU A 156 11.82 -14.18 -9.75
N ARG A 157 11.63 -14.44 -8.45
CA ARG A 157 12.62 -15.19 -7.66
C ARG A 157 12.85 -16.60 -8.23
N LYS A 158 11.79 -17.28 -8.66
CA LYS A 158 11.92 -18.61 -9.29
C LYS A 158 12.74 -18.53 -10.59
N ASN A 159 12.50 -17.54 -11.45
CA ASN A 159 13.22 -17.39 -12.70
C ASN A 159 14.73 -17.14 -12.50
N ILE A 160 15.12 -16.39 -11.47
CA ILE A 160 16.55 -16.15 -11.13
C ILE A 160 17.25 -17.43 -10.67
N HIS A 161 16.57 -18.33 -9.98
CA HIS A 161 17.12 -19.61 -9.52
C HIS A 161 17.18 -20.67 -10.62
N THR A 162 16.40 -20.55 -11.69
CA THR A 162 16.36 -21.52 -12.80
C THR A 162 17.39 -21.19 -13.89
N THR A 163 17.94 -19.97 -13.88
CA THR A 163 18.92 -19.49 -14.89
C THR A 163 20.37 -19.55 -14.38
N LYS A 164 20.62 -20.07 -13.19
CA LYS A 164 21.92 -20.45 -12.64
C LYS A 164 22.12 -21.97 -12.70
#